data_5946faff8fe1efd4f25da9d4850ecee8
#
_entry.id   5946faff8fe1efd4f25da9d4850ecee8
#
_cell.length_a   1.000
_cell.length_b   1.000
_cell.length_c   1.000
_cell.angle_alpha   90.00
_cell.angle_beta   90.00
_cell.angle_gamma   90.00
#
_symmetry.space_group_name_H-M   'P 1'
#
loop_
_entity.id
_entity.type
_entity.pdbx_description
1 polymer ?
#
loop_
_entity_poly.entity_id
_entity_poly.type
_entity_poly.pdbx_seq_one_letter_code
_entity_poly.pdbx_strand_id
1 'polypeptide(L)'
;MIAVNGELLNWRRYTWVMLNKPAGYLSATEDGRGATVLDLLPQDLQRQGLFPVGRLDKDTEGLLLLTNEGGLAHELLSPKKHVDKEYYVRVTGRLTEADSAAFAEGLHLDGGLICQPAELRILTSGEESEA
;
A
#
# COMPACT_ATOMS: atom_id res chain seq x y z
N MET A 1 -25.56 -13.86 16.03
CA MET A 1 -24.98 -13.59 17.36
C MET A 1 -24.65 -14.95 17.97
N ILE A 2 -23.40 -15.20 18.32
CA ILE A 2 -22.95 -16.49 18.89
C ILE A 2 -22.58 -16.24 20.35
N ALA A 3 -23.07 -17.08 21.26
CA ALA A 3 -22.71 -17.04 22.67
C ALA A 3 -22.18 -18.41 23.12
N VAL A 4 -21.16 -18.42 23.97
CA VAL A 4 -20.60 -19.60 24.63
C VAL A 4 -20.64 -19.40 26.11
N ASN A 5 -21.25 -20.32 26.83
CA ASN A 5 -21.45 -20.24 28.29
C ASN A 5 -22.11 -18.93 28.80
N GLY A 6 -23.00 -18.34 27.97
CA GLY A 6 -23.70 -17.10 28.31
C GLY A 6 -22.91 -15.80 27.95
N GLU A 7 -21.67 -15.91 27.51
CA GLU A 7 -20.90 -14.77 27.02
C GLU A 7 -21.05 -14.62 25.49
N LEU A 8 -21.37 -13.41 25.06
CA LEU A 8 -21.47 -13.08 23.64
C LEU A 8 -20.07 -13.07 23.01
N LEU A 9 -19.87 -13.95 22.04
CA LEU A 9 -18.66 -13.90 21.24
C LEU A 9 -18.73 -12.75 20.23
N ASN A 10 -17.76 -11.88 20.27
CA ASN A 10 -17.57 -10.84 19.27
C ASN A 10 -16.90 -11.44 18.03
N TRP A 11 -17.62 -12.36 17.36
CA TRP A 11 -17.14 -12.98 16.14
C TRP A 11 -17.34 -12.02 14.96
N ARG A 12 -16.25 -11.73 14.24
CA ARG A 12 -16.25 -10.96 13.00
C ARG A 12 -15.83 -11.88 11.86
N ARG A 13 -16.59 -11.86 10.79
CA ARG A 13 -16.27 -12.64 9.58
C ARG A 13 -14.99 -12.11 8.92
N TYR A 14 -14.85 -10.80 8.91
CA TYR A 14 -13.71 -10.11 8.31
C TYR A 14 -13.09 -9.15 9.29
N THR A 15 -11.78 -9.01 9.17
CA THR A 15 -10.98 -8.06 9.94
C THR A 15 -10.26 -7.13 8.99
N TRP A 16 -10.28 -5.84 9.32
CA TRP A 16 -9.56 -4.79 8.62
C TRP A 16 -8.62 -4.10 9.61
N VAL A 17 -7.36 -3.96 9.19
CA VAL A 17 -6.34 -3.25 9.96
C VAL A 17 -5.78 -2.14 9.08
N MET A 18 -5.75 -0.94 9.61
CA MET A 18 -5.07 0.20 9.02
C MET A 18 -3.72 0.36 9.69
N LEU A 19 -2.65 0.14 8.95
CA LEU A 19 -1.28 0.19 9.42
C LEU A 19 -0.58 1.43 8.84
N ASN A 20 0.07 2.22 9.70
CA ASN A 20 1.12 3.11 9.26
C ASN A 20 2.42 2.30 9.16
N LYS A 21 2.69 1.78 7.95
CA LYS A 21 3.84 0.90 7.73
C LYS A 21 5.14 1.67 7.95
N PRO A 22 6.01 1.22 8.82
CA PRO A 22 7.36 1.78 8.93
C PRO A 22 8.28 1.25 7.82
N ALA A 23 9.41 1.91 7.58
CA ALA A 23 10.48 1.38 6.76
C ALA A 23 11.05 0.07 7.34
N GLY A 24 11.63 -0.76 6.48
CA GLY A 24 12.32 -1.99 6.87
C GLY A 24 11.46 -3.26 6.86
N TYR A 25 10.14 -3.16 6.62
CA TYR A 25 9.21 -4.29 6.60
C TYR A 25 8.68 -4.56 5.20
N LEU A 26 8.58 -5.84 4.86
CA LEU A 26 8.05 -6.28 3.57
C LEU A 26 6.52 -6.33 3.58
N SER A 27 5.89 -5.85 2.52
CA SER A 27 4.44 -5.97 2.30
C SER A 27 4.10 -7.39 1.80
N ALA A 28 4.28 -8.37 2.67
CA ALA A 28 4.06 -9.79 2.41
C ALA A 28 3.46 -10.48 3.64
N THR A 29 2.90 -11.66 3.45
CA THR A 29 2.41 -12.51 4.55
C THR A 29 3.52 -13.30 5.21
N GLU A 30 4.49 -13.74 4.41
CA GLU A 30 5.66 -14.50 4.84
C GLU A 30 6.87 -14.13 3.97
N ASP A 31 8.05 -14.09 4.57
CA ASP A 31 9.32 -14.02 3.85
C ASP A 31 10.39 -14.79 4.63
N GLY A 32 11.12 -15.68 3.95
CA GLY A 32 12.21 -16.45 4.54
C GLY A 32 13.48 -15.63 4.86
N ARG A 33 13.53 -14.34 4.52
CA ARG A 33 14.72 -13.50 4.61
C ARG A 33 14.55 -12.18 5.36
N GLY A 34 13.33 -11.83 5.76
CA GLY A 34 13.09 -10.52 6.39
C GLY A 34 11.76 -10.43 7.12
N ALA A 35 11.67 -9.43 7.99
CA ALA A 35 10.44 -9.12 8.70
C ALA A 35 9.36 -8.59 7.75
N THR A 36 8.15 -9.03 7.97
CA THR A 36 6.96 -8.64 7.20
C THR A 36 6.06 -7.72 8.01
N VAL A 37 5.11 -7.09 7.33
CA VAL A 37 4.11 -6.24 7.99
C VAL A 37 3.23 -7.00 8.98
N LEU A 38 3.11 -8.32 8.86
CA LEU A 38 2.37 -9.14 9.82
C LEU A 38 3.08 -9.25 11.17
N ASP A 39 4.41 -9.18 11.18
CA ASP A 39 5.21 -9.23 12.41
C ASP A 39 4.96 -8.01 13.33
N LEU A 40 4.43 -6.93 12.77
CA LEU A 40 4.05 -5.72 13.49
C LEU A 40 2.72 -5.86 14.25
N LEU A 41 1.92 -6.87 13.92
CA LEU A 41 0.60 -7.06 14.50
C LEU A 41 0.65 -7.83 15.82
N PRO A 42 -0.30 -7.58 16.73
CA PRO A 42 -0.54 -8.45 17.88
C PRO A 42 -0.81 -9.90 17.45
N GLN A 43 -0.45 -10.86 18.29
CA GLN A 43 -0.54 -12.30 17.97
C GLN A 43 -1.96 -12.77 17.61
N ASP A 44 -2.97 -12.19 18.21
CA ASP A 44 -4.38 -12.49 17.91
C ASP A 44 -4.77 -12.07 16.49
N LEU A 45 -4.21 -10.99 15.98
CA LEU A 45 -4.40 -10.54 14.60
C LEU A 45 -3.55 -11.36 13.61
N GLN A 46 -2.32 -11.72 13.97
CA GLN A 46 -1.46 -12.55 13.11
C GLN A 46 -2.13 -13.90 12.74
N ARG A 47 -2.94 -14.45 13.64
CA ARG A 47 -3.63 -15.73 13.45
C ARG A 47 -4.89 -15.65 12.59
N GLN A 48 -5.31 -14.46 12.18
CA GLN A 48 -6.57 -14.26 11.44
C GLN A 48 -6.44 -14.39 9.92
N GLY A 49 -5.28 -14.76 9.42
CA GLY A 49 -5.05 -14.92 7.97
C GLY A 49 -5.12 -13.60 7.21
N LEU A 50 -4.66 -12.53 7.83
CA LEU A 50 -4.60 -11.21 7.21
C LEU A 50 -3.51 -11.18 6.13
N PHE A 51 -3.76 -10.40 5.08
CA PHE A 51 -2.80 -10.11 4.03
C PHE A 51 -2.85 -8.62 3.64
N PRO A 52 -1.76 -8.05 3.15
CA PRO A 52 -1.73 -6.64 2.76
C PRO A 52 -2.54 -6.40 1.48
N VAL A 53 -3.31 -5.30 1.49
CA VAL A 53 -4.06 -4.81 0.33
C VAL A 53 -3.16 -3.88 -0.48
N GLY A 54 -2.43 -4.47 -1.41
CA GLY A 54 -1.37 -3.81 -2.15
C GLY A 54 -0.01 -3.95 -1.49
N ARG A 55 0.97 -3.27 -2.06
CA ARG A 55 2.36 -3.37 -1.62
C ARG A 55 2.99 -1.98 -1.62
N LEU A 56 3.62 -1.65 -0.51
CA LEU A 56 4.63 -0.61 -0.42
C LEU A 56 5.99 -1.27 -0.42
N ASP A 57 6.98 -0.64 -1.01
CA ASP A 57 8.36 -1.13 -0.97
C ASP A 57 8.86 -1.21 0.48
N LYS A 58 9.91 -1.97 0.69
CA LYS A 58 10.46 -2.23 2.03
C LYS A 58 10.72 -0.95 2.80
N ASP A 59 11.30 0.04 2.14
CA ASP A 59 11.71 1.30 2.74
C ASP A 59 10.67 2.43 2.59
N THR A 60 9.55 2.15 1.92
CA THR A 60 8.41 3.08 1.83
C THR A 60 7.59 3.02 3.11
N GLU A 61 7.21 4.18 3.62
CA GLU A 61 6.38 4.36 4.80
C GLU A 61 4.96 4.80 4.42
N GLY A 62 4.00 4.59 5.32
CA GLY A 62 2.66 5.14 5.18
C GLY A 62 1.54 4.12 5.24
N LEU A 63 0.38 4.51 4.73
CA LEU A 63 -0.86 3.74 4.83
C LEU A 63 -0.77 2.42 4.09
N LEU A 64 -0.94 1.34 4.82
CA LEU A 64 -1.14 -0.01 4.29
C LEU A 64 -2.35 -0.65 4.97
N LEU A 65 -3.29 -1.13 4.19
CA LEU A 65 -4.43 -1.89 4.70
C LEU A 65 -4.09 -3.38 4.73
N LEU A 66 -4.51 -4.07 5.81
CA LEU A 66 -4.45 -5.53 5.89
C LEU A 66 -5.85 -6.07 6.15
N THR A 67 -6.19 -7.18 5.53
CA THR A 67 -7.50 -7.80 5.70
C THR A 67 -7.45 -9.30 5.39
N ASN A 68 -8.48 -10.02 5.80
CA ASN A 68 -8.80 -11.37 5.34
C ASN A 68 -10.03 -11.39 4.40
N GLU A 69 -10.47 -10.22 3.91
CA GLU A 69 -11.60 -10.08 2.97
C GLU A 69 -11.09 -9.92 1.52
N GLY A 70 -10.89 -11.05 0.84
CA GLY A 70 -10.31 -11.06 -0.51
C GLY A 70 -11.12 -10.33 -1.57
N GLY A 71 -12.44 -10.35 -1.49
CA GLY A 71 -13.33 -9.71 -2.46
C GLY A 71 -13.13 -8.19 -2.50
N LEU A 72 -13.24 -7.53 -1.36
CA LEU A 72 -13.06 -6.08 -1.26
C LEU A 72 -11.59 -5.67 -1.52
N ALA A 73 -10.63 -6.46 -1.05
CA ALA A 73 -9.22 -6.22 -1.36
C ALA A 73 -8.96 -6.23 -2.87
N HIS A 74 -9.54 -7.18 -3.59
CA HIS A 74 -9.45 -7.24 -5.05
C HIS A 74 -10.08 -6.01 -5.71
N GLU A 75 -11.22 -5.54 -5.23
CA GLU A 75 -11.86 -4.32 -5.75
C GLU A 75 -10.99 -3.08 -5.56
N LEU A 76 -10.37 -2.92 -4.38
CA LEU A 76 -9.46 -1.80 -4.08
C LEU A 76 -8.19 -1.81 -4.93
N LEU A 77 -7.72 -2.99 -5.32
CA LEU A 77 -6.49 -3.15 -6.11
C LEU A 77 -6.73 -3.17 -7.62
N SER A 78 -7.98 -3.41 -8.04
CA SER A 78 -8.32 -3.56 -9.45
C SER A 78 -8.15 -2.23 -10.20
N PRO A 79 -7.37 -2.19 -11.30
CA PRO A 79 -7.24 -1.00 -12.14
C PRO A 79 -8.58 -0.53 -12.71
N LYS A 80 -9.54 -1.45 -12.90
CA LYS A 80 -10.88 -1.13 -13.43
C LYS A 80 -11.77 -0.36 -12.45
N LYS A 81 -11.46 -0.38 -11.17
CA LYS A 81 -12.25 0.31 -10.14
C LYS A 81 -11.76 1.74 -9.87
N HIS A 82 -10.62 2.13 -10.42
CA HIS A 82 -10.04 3.47 -10.32
C HIS A 82 -10.02 4.02 -8.88
N VAL A 83 -9.55 3.19 -7.94
CA VAL A 83 -9.30 3.65 -6.57
C VAL A 83 -7.92 4.29 -6.54
N ASP A 84 -7.90 5.61 -6.45
CA ASP A 84 -6.67 6.39 -6.48
C ASP A 84 -5.79 6.09 -5.26
N LYS A 85 -4.49 6.18 -5.49
CA LYS A 85 -3.45 6.06 -4.46
C LYS A 85 -2.55 7.27 -4.57
N GLU A 86 -2.45 8.02 -3.51
CA GLU A 86 -1.61 9.21 -3.44
C GLU A 86 -0.30 8.89 -2.71
N TYR A 87 0.81 9.32 -3.28
CA TYR A 87 2.15 9.14 -2.74
C TYR A 87 2.83 10.51 -2.65
N TYR A 88 3.37 10.82 -1.49
CA TYR A 88 4.30 11.92 -1.35
C TYR A 88 5.72 11.41 -1.60
N VAL A 89 6.45 12.06 -2.48
CA VAL A 89 7.80 11.67 -2.84
C VAL A 89 8.77 12.84 -2.74
N ARG A 90 9.99 12.53 -2.37
CA ARG A 90 11.14 13.42 -2.43
C ARG A 90 12.16 12.84 -3.39
N VAL A 91 12.62 13.63 -4.34
CA VAL A 91 13.59 13.20 -5.36
C VAL A 91 14.75 14.18 -5.47
N THR A 92 15.92 13.66 -5.78
CA THR A 92 17.08 14.47 -6.10
C THR A 92 16.93 14.97 -7.54
N GLY A 93 17.12 16.27 -7.74
CA GLY A 93 16.98 16.93 -9.02
C GLY A 93 15.67 17.72 -9.16
N ARG A 94 15.63 18.49 -10.21
CA ARG A 94 14.53 19.43 -10.48
C ARG A 94 13.41 18.75 -11.24
N LEU A 95 12.20 18.78 -10.66
CA LEU A 95 10.97 18.43 -11.37
C LEU A 95 10.44 19.65 -12.13
N THR A 96 9.89 19.40 -13.32
CA THR A 96 9.40 20.42 -14.26
C THR A 96 8.02 20.02 -14.80
N GLU A 97 7.36 20.96 -15.50
CA GLU A 97 6.10 20.68 -16.20
C GLU A 97 6.25 19.57 -17.27
N ALA A 98 7.45 19.39 -17.83
CA ALA A 98 7.70 18.30 -18.76
C ALA A 98 7.59 16.92 -18.06
N ASP A 99 8.00 16.83 -16.79
CA ASP A 99 7.86 15.61 -16.00
C ASP A 99 6.37 15.35 -15.69
N SER A 100 5.60 16.39 -15.36
CA SER A 100 4.15 16.26 -15.15
C SER A 100 3.44 15.78 -16.43
N ALA A 101 3.83 16.30 -17.59
CA ALA A 101 3.29 15.86 -18.88
C ALA A 101 3.66 14.40 -19.18
N ALA A 102 4.89 14.00 -18.89
CA ALA A 102 5.35 12.62 -19.09
C ALA A 102 4.60 11.62 -18.19
N PHE A 103 4.32 11.99 -16.94
CA PHE A 103 3.50 11.18 -16.04
C PHE A 103 2.06 11.04 -16.56
N ALA A 104 1.48 12.12 -17.08
CA ALA A 104 0.10 12.11 -17.62
C ALA A 104 -0.04 11.23 -18.88
N GLU A 105 1.03 11.09 -19.67
CA GLU A 105 1.08 10.20 -20.84
C GLU A 105 1.42 8.76 -20.47
N GLY A 106 2.02 8.53 -19.32
CA GLY A 106 2.59 7.26 -18.89
C GLY A 106 4.08 7.15 -19.19
N LEU A 107 4.86 6.98 -18.14
CA LEU A 107 6.32 6.91 -18.23
C LEU A 107 6.79 5.67 -18.96
N HIS A 108 7.74 5.87 -19.88
CA HIS A 108 8.48 4.80 -20.51
C HIS A 108 9.77 4.55 -19.74
N LEU A 109 9.86 3.38 -19.12
CA LEU A 109 11.02 2.96 -18.34
C LEU A 109 11.97 2.10 -19.17
N ASP A 110 13.21 1.99 -18.69
CA ASP A 110 14.20 1.10 -19.26
C ASP A 110 13.67 -0.35 -19.30
N GLY A 111 13.99 -1.06 -20.39
CA GLY A 111 13.49 -2.41 -20.61
C GLY A 111 12.11 -2.49 -21.27
N GLY A 112 11.56 -1.35 -21.72
CA GLY A 112 10.32 -1.30 -22.50
C GLY A 112 9.04 -1.34 -21.67
N LEU A 113 9.14 -1.18 -20.35
CA LEU A 113 7.98 -1.07 -19.47
C LEU A 113 7.32 0.30 -19.65
N ILE A 114 6.01 0.29 -19.89
CA ILE A 114 5.18 1.51 -19.95
C ILE A 114 4.31 1.55 -18.72
N CYS A 115 4.46 2.61 -17.93
CA CYS A 115 3.63 2.86 -16.75
C CYS A 115 2.24 3.34 -17.16
N GLN A 116 1.26 3.07 -16.31
CA GLN A 116 -0.06 3.68 -16.46
C GLN A 116 0.05 5.21 -16.28
N PRO A 117 -0.78 6.00 -16.96
CA PRO A 117 -0.89 7.43 -16.71
C PRO A 117 -1.13 7.74 -15.23
N ALA A 118 -0.46 8.77 -14.73
CA ALA A 118 -0.61 9.24 -13.36
C ALA A 118 -0.52 10.77 -13.30
N GLU A 119 -1.09 11.37 -12.27
CA GLU A 119 -0.95 12.79 -12.00
C GLU A 119 0.32 13.02 -11.16
N LEU A 120 1.21 13.89 -11.62
CA LEU A 120 2.34 14.40 -10.85
C LEU A 120 2.08 15.86 -10.49
N ARG A 121 1.87 16.12 -9.20
CA ARG A 121 1.71 17.47 -8.68
C ARG A 121 2.98 17.93 -7.98
N ILE A 122 3.73 18.83 -8.62
CA ILE A 122 4.98 19.35 -8.10
C ILE A 122 4.68 20.33 -6.96
N LEU A 123 5.20 20.08 -5.76
CA LEU A 123 5.05 20.92 -4.58
C LEU A 123 6.22 21.90 -4.48
N THR A 124 7.44 21.41 -4.62
CA THR A 124 8.66 22.22 -4.66
C THR A 124 9.59 21.69 -5.76
N SER A 125 10.40 22.57 -6.33
CA SER A 125 11.35 22.22 -7.39
C SER A 125 12.68 22.91 -7.17
N GLY A 126 13.78 22.13 -7.07
CA GLY A 126 15.13 22.62 -6.75
C GLY A 126 16.19 21.53 -6.93
N GLU A 127 17.26 21.59 -6.14
CA GLU A 127 18.26 20.50 -6.07
C GLU A 127 17.63 19.21 -5.51
N GLU A 128 16.68 19.39 -4.60
CA GLU A 128 15.69 18.38 -4.21
C GLU A 128 14.30 18.90 -4.58
N SER A 129 13.44 18.02 -5.04
CA SER A 129 12.06 18.33 -5.39
C SER A 129 11.09 17.45 -4.63
N GLU A 130 9.90 17.97 -4.40
CA GLU A 130 8.79 17.27 -3.72
C GLU A 130 7.56 17.28 -4.63
N ALA A 131 6.86 16.16 -4.63
CA ALA A 131 5.63 15.97 -5.40
C ALA A 131 4.64 15.04 -4.69
#